data_f90b3f24a068687626b2da0f84f6a12b
#
_entry.id   f90b3f24a068687626b2da0f84f6a12b
#
_cell.length_a   1.000
_cell.length_b   1.000
_cell.length_c   1.000
_cell.angle_alpha   90.00
_cell.angle_beta   90.00
_cell.angle_gamma   90.00
#
_symmetry.space_group_name_H-M   'P 1'
#
loop_
_entity.id
_entity.type
_entity.pdbx_description
1 polymer ?
#
loop_
_entity_poly.entity_id
_entity_poly.type
_entity_poly.pdbx_seq_one_letter_code
_entity_poly.pdbx_strand_id
1 'polypeptide(L)'
;MGWGDLGVNGEPSRETPNLDRMATEGTLFPNFYSANPLCSPSRAALLTGRLPIRNGFYTTNGRARNAYTPQEIVGGIPDDELLLPELLKGAGYVSKIVGKWHLGHRPQFHPLKHGFDEWFGSPNCHFGPYDNRARPNIPVYRDWEMVGRYYEEFPIDVKTGEANLTQVYLQEALDFIKRQQAAQRPFFLYWAIDATHAPVYASRPFLGTSQRGRTGDTMGPGGWGGGRAVAKRRHLKASAQQAVCHPGDRGGVXRATPVSLGGSNGPFLCGKQTTFEGGVREPAIAWWPRRIPAGQVSHQLGSVMDLFTTGLSLAGLAPPSDRAIDGLDLLPAVLRGRLTDRPIFYYRGDTLMAVTLGQYKAHFWTWTNSWEEFRQGVDFCPGQNVSGVTTHTQEEHTKLPLIFHLGRDPGERYPLSFASTEYLDALRGITPVVQQHQKALVPGQPQLNVCNQAVMNWAPPGCEKLGKCLTPPESIPEKCFWPH
;
A
#
# COMPACT_ATOMS: atom_id res chain seq x y z
N MET A 1 -5.21 0.53 -7.08
CA MET A 1 -5.80 1.79 -7.62
C MET A 1 -4.66 2.78 -7.74
N GLY A 2 -4.46 3.34 -8.92
CA GLY A 2 -3.41 4.33 -9.17
C GLY A 2 -3.89 5.74 -8.91
N TRP A 3 -2.96 6.69 -8.90
CA TRP A 3 -3.25 8.10 -8.67
C TRP A 3 -4.26 8.63 -9.71
N GLY A 4 -4.10 8.21 -10.96
CA GLY A 4 -4.93 8.67 -12.07
C GLY A 4 -6.27 7.95 -12.21
N ASP A 5 -6.63 7.10 -11.26
CA ASP A 5 -7.90 6.37 -11.33
C ASP A 5 -9.09 7.17 -10.80
N LEU A 6 -8.86 8.28 -10.09
CA LEU A 6 -9.93 9.09 -9.52
C LEU A 6 -10.40 10.15 -10.52
N GLY A 7 -11.71 10.39 -10.57
CA GLY A 7 -12.29 11.46 -11.38
C GLY A 7 -11.74 12.82 -10.99
N VAL A 8 -11.51 13.09 -9.69
CA VAL A 8 -10.92 14.36 -9.22
C VAL A 8 -9.47 14.54 -9.67
N ASN A 9 -8.78 13.45 -10.05
CA ASN A 9 -7.42 13.51 -10.58
C ASN A 9 -7.40 13.49 -12.11
N GLY A 10 -8.56 13.60 -12.75
CA GLY A 10 -8.66 13.74 -14.20
C GLY A 10 -9.04 12.47 -14.95
N GLU A 11 -9.47 11.39 -14.26
CA GLU A 11 -9.93 10.19 -14.95
C GLU A 11 -11.22 10.50 -15.71
N PRO A 12 -11.23 10.36 -17.06
CA PRO A 12 -12.34 10.91 -17.85
C PRO A 12 -13.67 10.20 -17.72
N SER A 13 -13.69 8.91 -17.35
CA SER A 13 -14.96 8.19 -17.15
C SER A 13 -15.69 8.59 -15.86
N ARG A 14 -14.96 9.19 -14.92
CA ARG A 14 -15.51 9.65 -13.63
C ARG A 14 -16.26 8.57 -12.86
N GLU A 15 -15.73 7.37 -12.86
CA GLU A 15 -16.36 6.20 -12.26
C GLU A 15 -16.11 6.06 -10.76
N THR A 16 -15.54 7.10 -10.12
CA THR A 16 -15.28 7.11 -8.66
C THR A 16 -16.10 8.20 -7.95
N PRO A 17 -17.44 8.25 -8.15
CA PRO A 17 -18.23 9.42 -7.70
C PRO A 17 -18.23 9.62 -6.18
N ASN A 18 -18.13 8.55 -5.39
CA ASN A 18 -18.09 8.69 -3.93
C ASN A 18 -16.77 9.25 -3.43
N LEU A 19 -15.65 8.81 -4.02
CA LEU A 19 -14.32 9.35 -3.68
C LEU A 19 -14.19 10.79 -4.17
N ASP A 20 -14.70 11.08 -5.37
CA ASP A 20 -14.70 12.43 -5.93
C ASP A 20 -15.51 13.38 -5.03
N ARG A 21 -16.67 12.92 -4.53
CA ARG A 21 -17.48 13.69 -3.58
C ARG A 21 -16.71 13.92 -2.28
N MET A 22 -16.06 12.88 -1.73
CA MET A 22 -15.26 13.04 -0.50
C MET A 22 -14.15 14.07 -0.70
N ALA A 23 -13.51 14.07 -1.86
CA ALA A 23 -12.47 15.03 -2.18
C ALA A 23 -13.05 16.47 -2.27
N THR A 24 -14.21 16.63 -2.93
CA THR A 24 -14.84 17.95 -3.04
C THR A 24 -15.43 18.45 -1.73
N GLU A 25 -15.84 17.56 -0.85
CA GLU A 25 -16.35 17.92 0.49
C GLU A 25 -15.25 17.98 1.56
N GLY A 26 -14.00 17.73 1.20
CA GLY A 26 -12.88 17.67 2.12
C GLY A 26 -11.60 18.23 1.52
N THR A 27 -10.48 17.54 1.76
CA THR A 27 -9.16 17.93 1.25
C THR A 27 -8.60 16.83 0.35
N LEU A 28 -8.23 17.20 -0.85
CA LEU A 28 -7.47 16.36 -1.78
C LEU A 28 -5.97 16.60 -1.58
N PHE A 29 -5.18 15.52 -1.52
CA PHE A 29 -3.72 15.59 -1.42
C PHE A 29 -3.12 15.07 -2.75
N PRO A 30 -2.72 15.94 -3.65
CA PRO A 30 -2.09 15.47 -4.90
C PRO A 30 -0.65 14.94 -4.70
N ASN A 31 0.00 15.25 -3.56
CA ASN A 31 1.39 14.91 -3.28
C ASN A 31 1.48 13.96 -2.08
N PHE A 32 0.87 12.78 -2.19
CA PHE A 32 0.85 11.81 -1.09
C PHE A 32 1.56 10.52 -1.54
N TYR A 33 2.33 9.92 -0.64
CA TYR A 33 3.29 8.88 -1.02
C TYR A 33 3.19 7.64 -0.14
N SER A 34 3.31 6.48 -0.77
CA SER A 34 3.56 5.23 -0.06
C SER A 34 5.01 5.25 0.49
N ALA A 35 5.24 4.54 1.58
CA ALA A 35 6.58 4.45 2.19
C ALA A 35 7.51 3.51 1.42
N ASN A 36 6.93 2.67 0.56
CA ASN A 36 7.65 1.71 -0.28
C ASN A 36 6.73 1.36 -1.45
N PRO A 37 7.26 1.11 -2.65
CA PRO A 37 6.40 0.77 -3.79
C PRO A 37 5.84 -0.67 -3.74
N LEU A 38 5.65 -1.22 -2.53
CA LEU A 38 5.06 -2.55 -2.29
C LEU A 38 4.18 -2.58 -1.06
N CYS A 39 3.31 -3.58 -1.01
CA CYS A 39 2.20 -3.72 -0.06
C CYS A 39 2.63 -3.80 1.41
N SER A 40 3.34 -4.89 1.79
CA SER A 40 3.62 -5.14 3.20
C SER A 40 4.52 -4.09 3.84
N PRO A 41 5.61 -3.63 3.20
CA PRO A 41 6.41 -2.55 3.79
C PRO A 41 5.61 -1.27 4.00
N SER A 42 4.73 -0.89 3.04
CA SER A 42 3.91 0.31 3.20
C SER A 42 2.83 0.13 4.27
N ARG A 43 2.28 -1.09 4.42
CA ARG A 43 1.31 -1.37 5.48
C ARG A 43 1.97 -1.32 6.86
N ALA A 44 3.18 -1.87 6.99
CA ALA A 44 3.96 -1.75 8.23
C ALA A 44 4.20 -0.26 8.55
N ALA A 45 4.63 0.51 7.55
CA ALA A 45 4.90 1.93 7.72
C ALA A 45 3.64 2.73 8.12
N LEU A 46 2.48 2.41 7.49
CA LEU A 46 1.21 3.05 7.83
C LEU A 46 0.84 2.82 9.30
N LEU A 47 1.01 1.59 9.78
CA LEU A 47 0.55 1.21 11.12
C LEU A 47 1.55 1.55 12.23
N THR A 48 2.84 1.78 11.89
CA THR A 48 3.89 2.11 12.88
C THR A 48 4.33 3.58 12.83
N GLY A 49 4.01 4.30 11.74
CA GLY A 49 4.50 5.66 11.52
C GLY A 49 5.99 5.73 11.18
N ARG A 50 6.61 4.60 10.81
CA ARG A 50 8.07 4.47 10.65
C ARG A 50 8.42 3.92 9.27
N LEU A 51 9.54 4.37 8.72
CA LEU A 51 10.06 3.81 7.46
C LEU A 51 10.27 2.30 7.56
N PRO A 52 10.04 1.54 6.48
CA PRO A 52 10.25 0.09 6.49
C PRO A 52 11.64 -0.34 6.94
N ILE A 53 12.67 0.44 6.60
CA ILE A 53 14.04 0.15 7.05
C ILE A 53 14.20 0.27 8.57
N ARG A 54 13.35 1.07 9.25
CA ARG A 54 13.36 1.19 10.70
C ARG A 54 12.54 0.12 11.40
N ASN A 55 11.38 -0.25 10.82
CA ASN A 55 10.46 -1.19 11.46
C ASN A 55 10.71 -2.65 11.06
N GLY A 56 11.77 -2.91 10.29
CA GLY A 56 12.17 -4.27 9.93
C GLY A 56 11.54 -4.81 8.65
N PHE A 57 10.59 -4.12 8.02
CA PHE A 57 9.91 -4.62 6.82
C PHE A 57 10.73 -4.39 5.56
N TYR A 58 11.92 -4.97 5.53
CA TYR A 58 12.83 -4.87 4.39
C TYR A 58 13.71 -6.12 4.30
N THR A 59 14.49 -6.22 3.23
CA THR A 59 15.45 -7.29 2.99
C THR A 59 16.84 -6.72 2.73
N THR A 60 17.87 -7.48 3.08
CA THR A 60 19.26 -7.19 2.71
C THR A 60 19.75 -8.12 1.60
N ASN A 61 18.85 -8.82 0.89
CA ASN A 61 19.20 -9.78 -0.17
C ASN A 61 19.72 -9.11 -1.43
N GLY A 62 20.25 -7.91 -1.30
CA GLY A 62 20.80 -7.16 -2.42
C GLY A 62 19.71 -6.42 -3.20
N ARG A 63 20.06 -5.99 -4.38
CA ARG A 63 19.22 -5.09 -5.19
C ARG A 63 18.24 -5.80 -6.10
N ALA A 64 18.07 -7.10 -5.90
CA ALA A 64 17.34 -7.92 -6.86
C ALA A 64 15.87 -7.55 -6.94
N ARG A 65 15.20 -7.39 -5.78
CA ARG A 65 13.77 -7.18 -5.78
C ARG A 65 13.32 -6.46 -4.51
N ASN A 66 12.24 -5.72 -4.62
CA ASN A 66 11.55 -5.23 -3.44
C ASN A 66 10.95 -6.41 -2.68
N ALA A 67 11.25 -6.50 -1.40
CA ALA A 67 10.72 -7.56 -0.56
C ALA A 67 9.33 -7.20 -0.03
N TYR A 68 8.49 -8.19 0.06
CA TYR A 68 7.18 -8.13 0.70
C TYR A 68 6.98 -9.45 1.44
N THR A 69 5.87 -9.64 2.14
CA THR A 69 5.62 -10.91 2.79
C THR A 69 4.80 -11.82 1.88
N PRO A 70 5.43 -12.52 0.91
CA PRO A 70 4.73 -13.59 0.24
C PRO A 70 4.48 -14.72 1.22
N GLN A 71 3.78 -15.74 0.77
CA GLN A 71 3.38 -16.84 1.63
C GLN A 71 4.57 -17.62 2.19
N GLU A 72 5.70 -17.55 1.53
CA GLU A 72 6.90 -18.31 1.89
C GLU A 72 7.77 -17.63 2.95
N ILE A 73 7.56 -16.35 3.23
CA ILE A 73 8.36 -15.62 4.22
C ILE A 73 7.90 -15.97 5.63
N VAL A 74 8.85 -16.31 6.49
CA VAL A 74 8.58 -16.65 7.90
C VAL A 74 8.43 -15.41 8.78
N GLY A 75 9.00 -14.28 8.36
CA GLY A 75 9.01 -13.04 9.12
C GLY A 75 7.68 -12.30 9.09
N GLY A 76 7.58 -11.31 9.93
CA GLY A 76 6.40 -10.46 10.04
C GLY A 76 6.71 -9.25 10.89
N ILE A 77 5.67 -8.56 11.34
CA ILE A 77 5.84 -7.36 12.15
C ILE A 77 6.50 -7.70 13.49
N PRO A 78 7.64 -7.08 13.85
CA PRO A 78 8.28 -7.38 15.13
C PRO A 78 7.41 -7.04 16.32
N ASP A 79 7.52 -7.85 17.38
CA ASP A 79 6.73 -7.67 18.59
C ASP A 79 7.04 -6.38 19.33
N ASP A 80 8.21 -5.80 19.11
CA ASP A 80 8.60 -4.53 19.74
C ASP A 80 8.13 -3.30 18.95
N GLU A 81 7.54 -3.46 17.76
CA GLU A 81 6.92 -2.36 17.04
C GLU A 81 5.54 -2.06 17.61
N LEU A 82 5.28 -0.79 17.86
CA LEU A 82 3.98 -0.34 18.39
C LEU A 82 3.09 0.10 17.22
N LEU A 83 1.97 -0.58 17.07
CA LEU A 83 1.04 -0.29 15.99
C LEU A 83 -0.05 0.67 16.46
N LEU A 84 -0.59 1.43 15.51
CA LEU A 84 -1.63 2.42 15.79
C LEU A 84 -2.80 1.86 16.62
N PRO A 85 -3.39 0.69 16.30
CA PRO A 85 -4.49 0.19 17.12
C PRO A 85 -4.08 -0.15 18.56
N GLU A 86 -2.82 -0.57 18.80
CA GLU A 86 -2.34 -0.81 20.17
C GLU A 86 -2.38 0.47 21.02
N LEU A 87 -1.88 1.57 20.43
CA LEU A 87 -1.85 2.85 21.12
C LEU A 87 -3.25 3.43 21.32
N LEU A 88 -4.10 3.32 20.29
CA LEU A 88 -5.49 3.79 20.34
C LEU A 88 -6.31 3.03 21.41
N LYS A 89 -5.98 1.78 21.67
CA LYS A 89 -6.66 0.97 22.69
C LYS A 89 -6.53 1.62 24.08
N GLY A 90 -5.34 2.20 24.37
CA GLY A 90 -5.13 2.96 25.61
C GLY A 90 -6.01 4.21 25.75
N ALA A 91 -6.51 4.74 24.65
CA ALA A 91 -7.45 5.87 24.62
C ALA A 91 -8.92 5.41 24.49
N GLY A 92 -9.20 4.13 24.72
CA GLY A 92 -10.56 3.60 24.73
C GLY A 92 -11.16 3.29 23.35
N TYR A 93 -10.34 3.29 22.31
CA TYR A 93 -10.81 2.95 20.97
C TYR A 93 -10.97 1.43 20.82
N VAL A 94 -11.98 1.02 20.07
CA VAL A 94 -12.14 -0.35 19.60
C VAL A 94 -11.70 -0.39 18.14
N SER A 95 -10.83 -1.34 17.79
CA SER A 95 -10.20 -1.36 16.48
C SER A 95 -10.59 -2.61 15.69
N LYS A 96 -10.91 -2.44 14.39
CA LYS A 96 -11.17 -3.56 13.49
C LYS A 96 -10.39 -3.37 12.18
N ILE A 97 -9.82 -4.47 11.70
CA ILE A 97 -9.31 -4.53 10.34
C ILE A 97 -10.28 -5.36 9.49
N VAL A 98 -10.61 -4.84 8.30
CA VAL A 98 -11.40 -5.57 7.31
C VAL A 98 -10.58 -5.65 6.04
N GLY A 99 -10.24 -6.88 5.64
CA GLY A 99 -9.46 -7.17 4.45
C GLY A 99 -8.06 -7.69 4.76
N LYS A 100 -7.12 -7.28 3.91
CA LYS A 100 -5.76 -7.80 3.86
C LYS A 100 -4.88 -7.27 4.99
N TRP A 101 -4.25 -8.19 5.73
CA TRP A 101 -3.26 -7.85 6.78
C TRP A 101 -1.88 -7.61 6.17
N HIS A 102 -1.22 -8.66 5.73
CA HIS A 102 0.08 -8.67 5.02
C HIS A 102 1.29 -8.26 5.88
N LEU A 103 1.21 -8.47 7.21
CA LEU A 103 2.33 -8.21 8.11
C LEU A 103 2.80 -9.48 8.82
N GLY A 104 2.64 -10.62 8.17
CA GLY A 104 3.08 -11.92 8.63
C GLY A 104 1.95 -12.95 8.62
N HIS A 105 2.32 -14.19 8.35
CA HIS A 105 1.35 -15.28 8.19
C HIS A 105 1.24 -16.16 9.44
N ARG A 106 2.28 -16.19 10.28
CA ARG A 106 2.34 -17.04 11.44
C ARG A 106 1.51 -16.48 12.60
N PRO A 107 1.09 -17.34 13.56
CA PRO A 107 0.19 -16.90 14.65
C PRO A 107 0.69 -15.73 15.49
N GLN A 108 2.02 -15.62 15.70
CA GLN A 108 2.57 -14.51 16.47
C GLN A 108 2.35 -13.15 15.79
N PHE A 109 2.19 -13.13 14.46
CA PHE A 109 1.98 -11.90 13.71
C PHE A 109 0.49 -11.60 13.46
N HIS A 110 -0.40 -12.33 14.12
CA HIS A 110 -1.84 -12.17 13.92
C HIS A 110 -2.29 -10.75 14.31
N PRO A 111 -3.17 -10.09 13.53
CA PRO A 111 -3.54 -8.69 13.84
C PRO A 111 -4.14 -8.48 15.23
N LEU A 112 -4.83 -9.49 15.79
CA LEU A 112 -5.39 -9.38 17.14
C LEU A 112 -4.31 -9.42 18.24
N LYS A 113 -3.08 -9.83 17.91
CA LYS A 113 -1.94 -9.69 18.83
C LYS A 113 -1.31 -8.29 18.75
N HIS A 114 -1.68 -7.52 17.74
CA HIS A 114 -1.11 -6.20 17.46
C HIS A 114 -2.17 -5.11 17.56
N GLY A 115 -3.05 -5.23 18.55
CA GLY A 115 -3.96 -4.19 18.98
C GLY A 115 -5.34 -4.17 18.34
N PHE A 116 -5.57 -4.91 17.26
CA PHE A 116 -6.92 -5.01 16.71
C PHE A 116 -7.79 -5.89 17.60
N ASP A 117 -9.04 -5.49 17.81
CA ASP A 117 -10.03 -6.26 18.58
C ASP A 117 -10.79 -7.24 17.71
N GLU A 118 -10.96 -6.90 16.40
CA GLU A 118 -11.67 -7.75 15.44
C GLU A 118 -10.92 -7.77 14.10
N TRP A 119 -11.00 -8.88 13.41
CA TRP A 119 -10.50 -9.02 12.04
C TRP A 119 -11.46 -9.83 11.19
N PHE A 120 -11.76 -9.35 9.99
CA PHE A 120 -12.33 -10.16 8.94
C PHE A 120 -11.50 -9.96 7.68
N GLY A 121 -10.82 -11.00 7.20
CA GLY A 121 -9.99 -10.88 6.01
C GLY A 121 -8.90 -11.93 5.93
N SER A 122 -7.81 -11.60 5.23
CA SER A 122 -6.80 -12.58 4.88
C SER A 122 -5.39 -12.08 5.17
N PRO A 123 -4.46 -13.00 5.51
CA PRO A 123 -3.07 -12.60 5.74
C PRO A 123 -2.35 -12.16 4.46
N ASN A 124 -2.94 -12.36 3.27
CA ASN A 124 -2.35 -11.90 2.01
C ASN A 124 -3.46 -11.49 1.05
N CYS A 125 -3.13 -11.20 -0.20
CA CYS A 125 -4.10 -10.98 -1.28
C CYS A 125 -4.73 -12.30 -1.71
N HIS A 126 -5.74 -12.20 -2.56
CA HIS A 126 -6.42 -13.34 -3.17
C HIS A 126 -5.61 -13.94 -4.33
N PHE A 127 -4.32 -14.22 -4.09
CA PHE A 127 -3.50 -14.95 -5.05
C PHE A 127 -4.01 -16.37 -5.22
N GLY A 128 -3.77 -16.89 -6.35
CA GLY A 128 -4.17 -18.25 -6.67
C GLY A 128 -5.04 -18.27 -7.91
N PRO A 129 -5.78 -19.33 -8.18
CA PRO A 129 -5.98 -20.50 -7.29
C PRO A 129 -4.76 -21.40 -7.19
N TYR A 130 -4.63 -22.08 -6.06
CA TYR A 130 -3.63 -23.11 -5.81
C TYR A 130 -4.31 -24.48 -5.86
N ASP A 131 -3.53 -25.55 -5.63
CA ASP A 131 -4.06 -26.91 -5.76
C ASP A 131 -4.63 -27.50 -4.45
N ASN A 132 -4.49 -26.76 -3.35
CA ASN A 132 -4.92 -27.18 -1.99
C ASN A 132 -4.26 -28.47 -1.50
N ARG A 133 -3.15 -28.86 -2.09
CA ARG A 133 -2.35 -30.01 -1.64
C ARG A 133 -1.02 -29.51 -1.07
N ALA A 134 -0.10 -29.15 -1.94
CA ALA A 134 1.18 -28.57 -1.52
C ALA A 134 1.08 -27.06 -1.32
N ARG A 135 0.16 -26.40 -2.01
CA ARG A 135 -0.02 -24.94 -1.93
C ARG A 135 -1.52 -24.63 -1.80
N PRO A 136 -2.01 -24.59 -0.57
CA PRO A 136 -3.43 -24.34 -0.34
C PRO A 136 -3.80 -22.88 -0.66
N ASN A 137 -5.04 -22.67 -1.06
CA ASN A 137 -5.59 -21.34 -1.24
C ASN A 137 -5.52 -20.55 0.08
N ILE A 138 -5.33 -19.23 -0.06
CA ILE A 138 -5.12 -18.33 1.08
C ILE A 138 -6.34 -18.34 1.99
N PRO A 139 -6.16 -18.50 3.32
CA PRO A 139 -7.29 -18.51 4.25
C PRO A 139 -7.92 -17.14 4.44
N VAL A 140 -9.21 -17.15 4.74
CA VAL A 140 -9.97 -15.99 5.21
C VAL A 140 -10.33 -16.23 6.67
N TYR A 141 -10.05 -15.25 7.50
CA TYR A 141 -10.25 -15.32 8.96
C TYR A 141 -11.46 -14.50 9.39
N ARG A 142 -12.14 -14.99 10.42
CA ARG A 142 -12.95 -14.17 11.31
C ARG A 142 -12.31 -14.25 12.68
N ASP A 143 -11.71 -13.15 13.08
CA ASP A 143 -10.93 -13.03 14.31
C ASP A 143 -9.82 -14.09 14.33
N TRP A 144 -9.84 -15.04 15.26
CA TRP A 144 -8.78 -16.04 15.42
C TRP A 144 -8.94 -17.26 14.52
N GLU A 145 -10.11 -17.44 13.88
CA GLU A 145 -10.43 -18.67 13.17
C GLU A 145 -10.54 -18.48 11.66
N MET A 146 -10.02 -19.45 10.92
CA MET A 146 -10.26 -19.57 9.49
C MET A 146 -11.73 -19.92 9.24
N VAL A 147 -12.41 -19.12 8.42
CA VAL A 147 -13.83 -19.34 8.07
C VAL A 147 -14.00 -19.74 6.59
N GLY A 148 -12.90 -19.87 5.88
CA GLY A 148 -12.90 -20.29 4.49
C GLY A 148 -11.59 -19.98 3.81
N ARG A 149 -11.54 -20.18 2.50
CA ARG A 149 -10.39 -19.86 1.65
C ARG A 149 -10.86 -19.17 0.38
N TYR A 150 -10.03 -18.33 -0.17
CA TYR A 150 -10.25 -17.78 -1.49
C TYR A 150 -10.36 -18.91 -2.51
N TYR A 151 -11.20 -18.73 -3.51
CA TYR A 151 -11.51 -19.68 -4.59
C TYR A 151 -12.26 -20.94 -4.14
N GLU A 152 -12.67 -20.98 -2.86
CA GLU A 152 -13.48 -22.08 -2.30
C GLU A 152 -14.72 -21.52 -1.60
N GLU A 153 -14.71 -21.41 -0.26
CA GLU A 153 -15.84 -20.82 0.48
C GLU A 153 -16.03 -19.34 0.12
N PHE A 154 -14.98 -18.67 -0.36
CA PHE A 154 -15.04 -17.32 -0.89
C PHE A 154 -14.67 -17.37 -2.38
N PRO A 155 -15.64 -17.72 -3.23
CA PRO A 155 -15.35 -17.98 -4.65
C PRO A 155 -14.96 -16.70 -5.40
N ILE A 156 -13.97 -16.84 -6.26
CA ILE A 156 -13.54 -15.83 -7.21
C ILE A 156 -13.49 -16.53 -8.58
N ASP A 157 -14.37 -16.15 -9.48
CA ASP A 157 -14.36 -16.72 -10.83
C ASP A 157 -13.37 -15.95 -11.69
N VAL A 158 -12.22 -16.56 -11.94
CA VAL A 158 -11.15 -15.93 -12.74
C VAL A 158 -11.53 -15.74 -14.21
N LYS A 159 -12.51 -16.51 -14.72
CA LYS A 159 -12.95 -16.39 -16.12
C LYS A 159 -13.84 -15.16 -16.29
N THR A 160 -14.79 -14.98 -15.41
CA THR A 160 -15.74 -13.87 -15.50
C THR A 160 -15.24 -12.64 -14.73
N GLY A 161 -14.42 -12.82 -13.70
CA GLY A 161 -14.04 -11.77 -12.76
C GLY A 161 -15.10 -11.53 -11.70
N GLU A 162 -16.04 -12.48 -11.49
CA GLU A 162 -17.10 -12.31 -10.50
C GLU A 162 -16.64 -12.79 -9.12
N ALA A 163 -16.85 -11.94 -8.10
CA ALA A 163 -16.71 -12.32 -6.70
C ALA A 163 -17.49 -11.35 -5.82
N ASN A 164 -18.06 -11.86 -4.73
CA ASN A 164 -18.84 -11.04 -3.79
C ASN A 164 -18.01 -10.56 -2.59
N LEU A 165 -16.69 -10.73 -2.61
CA LEU A 165 -15.81 -10.40 -1.49
C LEU A 165 -15.96 -8.95 -1.02
N THR A 166 -16.02 -8.00 -1.96
CA THR A 166 -16.16 -6.58 -1.61
C THR A 166 -17.45 -6.33 -0.83
N GLN A 167 -18.53 -7.03 -1.20
CA GLN A 167 -19.82 -6.90 -0.50
C GLN A 167 -19.76 -7.49 0.90
N VAL A 168 -19.07 -8.62 1.06
CA VAL A 168 -18.87 -9.24 2.37
C VAL A 168 -18.05 -8.30 3.27
N TYR A 169 -16.95 -7.77 2.74
CA TYR A 169 -16.12 -6.81 3.48
C TYR A 169 -16.94 -5.56 3.87
N LEU A 170 -17.73 -5.03 2.94
CA LEU A 170 -18.58 -3.86 3.20
C LEU A 170 -19.54 -4.14 4.35
N GLN A 171 -20.18 -5.32 4.35
CA GLN A 171 -21.13 -5.69 5.41
C GLN A 171 -20.41 -5.75 6.77
N GLU A 172 -19.23 -6.39 6.81
CA GLU A 172 -18.40 -6.48 8.04
C GLU A 172 -18.05 -5.09 8.59
N ALA A 173 -17.69 -4.15 7.70
CA ALA A 173 -17.37 -2.79 8.12
C ALA A 173 -18.60 -2.04 8.62
N LEU A 174 -19.73 -2.14 7.90
CA LEU A 174 -20.96 -1.45 8.28
C LEU A 174 -21.52 -1.96 9.62
N ASP A 175 -21.46 -3.26 9.84
CA ASP A 175 -21.94 -3.85 11.09
C ASP A 175 -21.06 -3.44 12.27
N PHE A 176 -19.74 -3.38 12.07
CA PHE A 176 -18.83 -2.85 13.09
C PHE A 176 -19.15 -1.39 13.42
N ILE A 177 -19.30 -0.55 12.40
CA ILE A 177 -19.62 0.88 12.60
C ILE A 177 -20.94 1.03 13.38
N LYS A 178 -21.98 0.29 13.00
CA LYS A 178 -23.28 0.33 13.67
C LYS A 178 -23.17 -0.07 15.14
N ARG A 179 -22.44 -1.16 15.44
CA ARG A 179 -22.24 -1.62 16.82
C ARG A 179 -21.53 -0.56 17.67
N GLN A 180 -20.45 0.03 17.13
CA GLN A 180 -19.70 1.04 17.90
C GLN A 180 -20.50 2.32 18.06
N GLN A 181 -21.30 2.72 17.06
CA GLN A 181 -22.22 3.86 17.20
C GLN A 181 -23.26 3.61 18.28
N ALA A 182 -23.87 2.43 18.29
CA ALA A 182 -24.87 2.08 19.31
C ALA A 182 -24.28 2.07 20.71
N ALA A 183 -23.05 1.59 20.85
CA ALA A 183 -22.30 1.55 22.10
C ALA A 183 -21.70 2.90 22.49
N GLN A 184 -21.76 3.89 21.62
CA GLN A 184 -21.15 5.24 21.79
C GLN A 184 -19.65 5.18 22.09
N ARG A 185 -18.94 4.19 21.52
CA ARG A 185 -17.50 4.03 21.69
C ARG A 185 -16.72 4.62 20.50
N PRO A 186 -15.60 5.27 20.75
CA PRO A 186 -14.71 5.65 19.64
C PRO A 186 -14.14 4.39 19.00
N PHE A 187 -13.88 4.45 17.70
CA PHE A 187 -13.38 3.27 16.99
C PHE A 187 -12.38 3.66 15.91
N PHE A 188 -11.54 2.68 15.58
CA PHE A 188 -10.61 2.74 14.45
C PHE A 188 -10.96 1.57 13.50
N LEU A 189 -11.29 1.90 12.27
CA LEU A 189 -11.54 0.88 11.25
C LEU A 189 -10.48 0.99 10.16
N TYR A 190 -9.61 -0.03 10.06
CA TYR A 190 -8.65 -0.14 8.96
C TYR A 190 -9.34 -0.89 7.81
N TRP A 191 -9.82 -0.12 6.83
CA TRP A 191 -10.49 -0.62 5.63
C TRP A 191 -9.44 -0.99 4.60
N ALA A 192 -9.01 -2.24 4.60
CA ALA A 192 -7.81 -2.74 3.93
C ALA A 192 -8.14 -3.74 2.81
N ILE A 193 -9.22 -3.50 2.08
CA ILE A 193 -9.70 -4.43 1.05
C ILE A 193 -8.68 -4.58 -0.09
N ASP A 194 -8.74 -5.71 -0.77
CA ASP A 194 -7.82 -6.06 -1.84
C ASP A 194 -8.49 -6.13 -3.23
N ALA A 195 -9.67 -5.54 -3.39
CA ALA A 195 -10.48 -5.65 -4.61
C ALA A 195 -9.75 -5.18 -5.87
N THR A 196 -8.92 -4.14 -5.75
CA THR A 196 -8.18 -3.59 -6.90
C THR A 196 -6.85 -4.31 -7.17
N HIS A 197 -6.52 -5.35 -6.39
CA HIS A 197 -5.34 -6.19 -6.65
C HIS A 197 -5.67 -7.25 -7.71
N ALA A 198 -4.69 -7.57 -8.55
CA ALA A 198 -4.86 -8.63 -9.56
C ALA A 198 -4.89 -10.02 -8.90
N PRO A 199 -5.66 -10.97 -9.41
CA PRO A 199 -6.65 -10.82 -10.48
C PRO A 199 -7.87 -9.99 -10.05
N VAL A 200 -8.24 -9.04 -10.88
CA VAL A 200 -9.31 -8.09 -10.53
C VAL A 200 -10.69 -8.77 -10.59
N TYR A 201 -11.55 -8.40 -9.65
CA TYR A 201 -12.91 -8.95 -9.56
C TYR A 201 -13.91 -7.87 -9.14
N ALA A 202 -15.17 -8.10 -9.47
CA ALA A 202 -16.28 -7.26 -9.01
C ALA A 202 -17.50 -8.14 -8.72
N SER A 203 -18.40 -7.65 -7.92
CA SER A 203 -19.67 -8.37 -7.71
C SER A 203 -20.58 -8.23 -8.93
N ARG A 204 -21.44 -9.23 -9.14
CA ARG A 204 -22.24 -9.40 -10.35
C ARG A 204 -22.96 -8.14 -10.84
N PRO A 205 -23.57 -7.32 -9.96
CA PRO A 205 -24.26 -6.11 -10.47
C PRO A 205 -23.35 -5.06 -11.10
N PHE A 206 -22.04 -5.19 -10.92
CA PHE A 206 -21.06 -4.20 -11.36
C PHE A 206 -20.13 -4.71 -12.47
N LEU A 207 -20.20 -6.01 -12.77
CA LEU A 207 -19.42 -6.57 -13.87
C LEU A 207 -19.90 -5.99 -15.20
N GLY A 208 -18.94 -5.52 -16.01
CA GLY A 208 -19.21 -4.97 -17.34
C GLY A 208 -19.88 -3.61 -17.32
N THR A 209 -19.96 -2.94 -16.18
CA THR A 209 -20.57 -1.61 -16.10
C THR A 209 -19.59 -0.48 -16.39
N SER A 210 -18.29 -0.75 -16.27
CA SER A 210 -17.26 0.26 -16.46
C SER A 210 -16.82 0.36 -17.93
N GLN A 211 -16.57 1.58 -18.38
CA GLN A 211 -15.92 1.85 -19.65
C GLN A 211 -14.44 1.42 -19.65
N ARG A 212 -13.87 1.17 -18.47
CA ARG A 212 -12.48 0.77 -18.27
C ARG A 212 -12.31 -0.74 -18.09
N GLY A 213 -13.32 -1.52 -18.44
CA GLY A 213 -13.30 -2.95 -18.31
C GLY A 213 -13.23 -3.42 -16.86
N ARG A 214 -12.70 -4.62 -16.64
CA ARG A 214 -12.68 -5.25 -15.30
C ARG A 214 -12.01 -4.40 -14.24
N THR A 215 -10.95 -3.69 -14.57
CA THR A 215 -10.26 -2.81 -13.62
C THR A 215 -11.19 -1.69 -13.15
N GLY A 216 -11.95 -1.09 -14.06
CA GLY A 216 -12.96 -0.10 -13.72
C GLY A 216 -14.11 -0.68 -12.92
N ASP A 217 -14.56 -1.89 -13.27
CA ASP A 217 -15.63 -2.58 -12.51
C ASP A 217 -15.27 -2.72 -11.03
N THR A 218 -14.00 -2.99 -10.72
CA THR A 218 -13.53 -3.11 -9.32
C THR A 218 -13.46 -1.77 -8.61
N MET A 219 -13.24 -0.68 -9.35
CA MET A 219 -13.03 0.66 -8.77
C MET A 219 -14.31 1.49 -8.74
N GLY A 220 -15.27 1.20 -9.62
CA GLY A 220 -16.49 1.96 -9.79
C GLY A 220 -17.47 1.90 -8.62
N PRO A 221 -18.70 2.38 -8.82
CA PRO A 221 -19.67 2.54 -7.73
C PRO A 221 -19.94 1.28 -6.90
N GLY A 222 -19.70 0.12 -7.47
CA GLY A 222 -19.98 -1.16 -6.80
C GLY A 222 -18.78 -1.87 -6.27
N GLY A 223 -17.59 -1.46 -6.67
CA GLY A 223 -16.35 -1.98 -6.10
C GLY A 223 -15.99 -1.15 -4.87
N TRP A 224 -15.04 -0.27 -5.03
CA TRP A 224 -14.55 0.57 -3.96
C TRP A 224 -15.50 1.68 -3.55
N GLY A 225 -16.26 2.21 -4.51
CA GLY A 225 -17.10 3.39 -4.31
C GLY A 225 -18.55 3.13 -3.89
N GLY A 226 -18.99 1.87 -3.81
CA GLY A 226 -20.41 1.53 -3.63
C GLY A 226 -20.96 1.68 -2.23
N GLY A 227 -20.10 1.94 -1.25
CA GLY A 227 -20.58 2.20 0.09
C GLY A 227 -21.16 3.61 0.18
N ARG A 228 -22.50 3.73 0.28
CA ARG A 228 -23.05 4.95 0.88
C ARG A 228 -22.42 5.06 2.26
N ALA A 229 -21.37 5.84 2.38
CA ALA A 229 -20.78 6.11 3.68
C ALA A 229 -21.83 6.81 4.52
N VAL A 230 -22.47 6.06 5.40
CA VAL A 230 -23.33 6.65 6.42
C VAL A 230 -22.39 7.28 7.43
N ALA A 231 -21.91 8.47 7.12
CA ALA A 231 -21.16 9.25 8.07
C ALA A 231 -22.13 10.04 8.92
N LYS A 232 -22.49 9.45 10.04
CA LYS A 232 -23.09 10.27 11.10
C LYS A 232 -21.95 10.79 11.97
N ARG A 233 -21.96 12.09 12.12
CA ARG A 233 -21.21 13.01 13.01
C ARG A 233 -20.10 12.38 13.89
N ARG A 234 -18.88 12.84 13.73
CA ARG A 234 -17.70 12.80 14.60
C ARG A 234 -16.49 11.92 14.19
N HIS A 235 -16.29 11.57 12.92
CA HIS A 235 -15.14 10.75 12.57
C HIS A 235 -14.37 11.31 11.36
N LEU A 236 -13.07 11.45 11.52
CA LEU A 236 -12.16 11.69 10.40
C LEU A 236 -11.98 10.38 9.62
N LYS A 237 -12.16 10.46 8.32
CA LYS A 237 -11.79 9.36 7.43
C LYS A 237 -10.62 9.82 6.59
N ALA A 238 -9.49 9.20 6.81
CA ALA A 238 -8.33 9.32 5.93
C ALA A 238 -8.26 8.03 5.10
N SER A 239 -8.21 8.18 3.80
CA SER A 239 -8.06 7.05 2.90
C SER A 239 -6.80 7.25 2.09
N ALA A 240 -5.83 6.38 2.28
CA ALA A 240 -4.67 6.26 1.43
C ALA A 240 -4.57 4.80 1.02
N GLN A 241 -4.48 4.56 -0.27
CA GLN A 241 -4.40 3.19 -0.76
C GLN A 241 -3.30 3.06 -1.79
N GLN A 242 -2.49 2.06 -1.60
CA GLN A 242 -1.37 1.78 -2.47
C GLN A 242 -1.83 1.33 -3.85
N ALA A 243 -1.36 2.00 -4.87
CA ALA A 243 -1.62 1.63 -6.25
C ALA A 243 -0.96 0.30 -6.58
N VAL A 244 -1.73 -0.63 -7.09
CA VAL A 244 -1.21 -1.93 -7.49
C VAL A 244 -1.52 -2.15 -8.96
N CYS A 245 -0.59 -1.76 -9.81
CA CYS A 245 -0.58 -2.21 -11.20
C CYS A 245 0.32 -3.45 -11.26
N HIS A 246 -0.26 -4.61 -11.43
CA HIS A 246 0.50 -5.84 -11.62
C HIS A 246 0.49 -6.23 -13.09
N PRO A 247 1.62 -6.27 -13.77
CA PRO A 247 1.68 -6.97 -15.04
C PRO A 247 1.79 -8.46 -14.74
N GLY A 248 0.76 -9.18 -15.10
CA GLY A 248 0.75 -10.62 -15.34
C GLY A 248 1.42 -11.57 -14.37
N ASP A 249 0.65 -12.07 -13.43
CA ASP A 249 0.94 -13.38 -12.87
C ASP A 249 0.57 -14.43 -13.92
N ARG A 250 1.54 -15.17 -14.41
CA ARG A 250 1.30 -16.25 -15.35
C ARG A 250 0.76 -17.50 -14.64
N GLY A 251 -0.55 -17.55 -14.51
CA GLY A 251 -1.25 -18.81 -14.42
C GLY A 251 -1.95 -19.01 -15.77
N GLY A 252 -1.35 -19.78 -16.66
CA GLY A 252 -1.85 -20.30 -17.92
C GLY A 252 -2.83 -19.49 -18.78
N VAL A 253 -2.35 -19.12 -19.94
CA VAL A 253 -3.12 -18.84 -21.17
C VAL A 253 -3.92 -17.55 -21.25
N UNK A 254 -3.48 -16.72 -21.91
CA UNK A 254 -4.05 -15.88 -22.62
C UNK A 254 -3.20 -14.88 -23.04
N ARG A 255 -3.11 -14.92 -24.23
CA ARG A 255 -2.54 -13.80 -24.92
C ARG A 255 -3.50 -12.61 -24.81
N ALA A 256 -3.47 -11.94 -23.68
CA ALA A 256 -4.16 -10.66 -23.58
C ALA A 256 -3.17 -9.56 -23.94
N THR A 257 -3.59 -8.68 -24.77
CA THR A 257 -2.85 -7.48 -25.17
C THR A 257 -2.46 -6.65 -23.90
N PRO A 258 -1.30 -5.99 -23.90
CA PRO A 258 -0.73 -5.36 -22.70
C PRO A 258 -1.52 -4.20 -22.06
N VAL A 259 -2.67 -3.84 -22.59
CA VAL A 259 -3.29 -2.55 -22.28
C VAL A 259 -4.35 -2.59 -21.14
N SER A 260 -4.69 -3.77 -20.60
CA SER A 260 -5.94 -3.86 -19.81
C SER A 260 -5.84 -4.35 -18.37
N LEU A 261 -4.65 -4.47 -17.78
CA LEU A 261 -4.52 -5.14 -16.48
C LEU A 261 -4.09 -4.25 -15.31
N GLY A 262 -4.08 -2.92 -15.47
CA GLY A 262 -3.64 -2.03 -14.40
C GLY A 262 -4.53 -0.81 -14.25
N GLY A 263 -4.46 -0.18 -13.10
CA GLY A 263 -5.02 1.15 -12.89
C GLY A 263 -4.21 2.21 -13.65
N SER A 264 -4.66 3.45 -13.56
CA SER A 264 -4.00 4.58 -14.20
C SER A 264 -3.12 5.31 -13.16
N ASN A 265 -1.86 5.54 -13.52
CA ASN A 265 -0.98 6.41 -12.72
C ASN A 265 -1.02 7.87 -13.22
N GLY A 266 -1.95 8.20 -14.13
CA GLY A 266 -2.02 9.55 -14.70
C GLY A 266 -0.76 9.88 -15.47
N PRO A 267 -0.15 11.06 -15.25
CA PRO A 267 1.05 11.48 -15.98
C PRO A 267 2.35 10.84 -15.46
N PHE A 268 2.29 10.06 -14.38
CA PHE A 268 3.47 9.63 -13.63
C PHE A 268 4.15 8.42 -14.28
N LEU A 269 5.48 8.43 -14.21
CA LEU A 269 6.32 7.42 -14.84
C LEU A 269 6.25 6.09 -14.08
N CYS A 270 6.20 4.99 -14.79
CA CYS A 270 6.29 3.62 -14.27
C CYS A 270 5.11 3.25 -13.34
N GLY A 271 5.33 2.27 -12.49
CA GLY A 271 4.30 1.77 -11.57
C GLY A 271 4.89 1.03 -10.38
N LYS A 272 4.06 0.19 -9.79
CA LYS A 272 4.40 -0.62 -8.62
C LYS A 272 5.79 -1.26 -8.74
N GLN A 273 6.49 -1.34 -7.64
CA GLN A 273 7.87 -1.80 -7.45
C GLN A 273 8.94 -0.81 -7.89
N THR A 274 8.56 0.34 -8.45
CA THR A 274 9.54 1.37 -8.84
C THR A 274 9.48 2.56 -7.87
N THR A 275 10.55 3.31 -7.78
CA THR A 275 10.59 4.54 -6.97
C THR A 275 10.29 5.79 -7.80
N PHE A 276 9.94 5.62 -9.08
CA PHE A 276 9.36 6.70 -9.89
C PHE A 276 7.98 7.07 -9.36
N GLU A 277 7.51 8.25 -9.73
CA GLU A 277 6.25 8.80 -9.20
C GLU A 277 5.06 7.84 -9.35
N GLY A 278 4.96 7.14 -10.50
CA GLY A 278 3.87 6.18 -10.71
C GLY A 278 3.89 4.96 -9.79
N GLY A 279 5.05 4.70 -9.16
CA GLY A 279 5.18 3.57 -8.23
C GLY A 279 4.96 3.94 -6.77
N VAL A 280 5.05 5.24 -6.43
CA VAL A 280 5.01 5.67 -5.02
C VAL A 280 3.96 6.75 -4.73
N ARG A 281 3.47 7.48 -5.75
CA ARG A 281 2.47 8.52 -5.53
C ARG A 281 1.08 7.90 -5.46
N GLU A 282 0.33 8.23 -4.39
CA GLU A 282 -0.95 7.62 -4.06
C GLU A 282 -2.08 8.65 -4.10
N PRO A 283 -3.30 8.24 -4.50
CA PRO A 283 -4.45 9.12 -4.30
C PRO A 283 -4.78 9.19 -2.81
N ALA A 284 -4.92 10.41 -2.27
CA ALA A 284 -5.23 10.58 -0.85
C ALA A 284 -6.26 11.69 -0.65
N ILE A 285 -7.22 11.42 0.24
CA ILE A 285 -8.33 12.31 0.54
C ILE A 285 -8.53 12.32 2.06
N ALA A 286 -8.63 13.51 2.66
CA ALA A 286 -9.09 13.66 4.04
C ALA A 286 -10.50 14.24 4.02
N TRP A 287 -11.44 13.56 4.70
CA TRP A 287 -12.85 13.94 4.68
C TRP A 287 -13.42 13.87 6.11
N TRP A 288 -13.81 15.05 6.61
CA TRP A 288 -14.40 15.18 7.95
C TRP A 288 -15.45 16.29 7.89
N PRO A 289 -16.71 15.93 7.57
CA PRO A 289 -17.75 16.93 7.37
C PRO A 289 -17.87 17.88 8.57
N ARG A 290 -17.96 19.17 8.27
CA ARG A 290 -18.08 20.28 9.23
C ARG A 290 -16.82 20.58 10.04
N ARG A 291 -15.73 19.84 9.83
CA ARG A 291 -14.45 20.11 10.48
C ARG A 291 -13.39 20.53 9.48
N ILE A 292 -13.28 19.79 8.39
CA ILE A 292 -12.39 20.15 7.30
C ILE A 292 -13.19 21.03 6.32
N PRO A 293 -12.68 22.20 5.93
CA PRO A 293 -13.33 23.00 4.91
C PRO A 293 -13.45 22.22 3.59
N ALA A 294 -14.58 22.39 2.91
CA ALA A 294 -14.81 21.72 1.63
C ALA A 294 -13.96 22.36 0.52
N GLY A 295 -13.65 21.58 -0.51
CA GLY A 295 -12.99 22.06 -1.73
C GLY A 295 -11.51 22.41 -1.54
N GLN A 296 -10.85 21.82 -0.55
CA GLN A 296 -9.44 22.12 -0.31
C GLN A 296 -8.53 21.21 -1.11
N VAL A 297 -7.44 21.77 -1.60
CA VAL A 297 -6.30 21.02 -2.15
C VAL A 297 -5.08 21.36 -1.31
N SER A 298 -4.48 20.36 -0.69
CA SER A 298 -3.30 20.56 0.14
C SER A 298 -2.06 20.05 -0.58
N HIS A 299 -1.09 20.91 -0.78
CA HIS A 299 0.20 20.54 -1.38
C HIS A 299 1.22 20.06 -0.36
N GLN A 300 0.76 19.74 0.86
CA GLN A 300 1.62 19.07 1.86
C GLN A 300 2.20 17.79 1.26
N LEU A 301 3.52 17.66 1.29
CA LEU A 301 4.14 16.36 1.01
C LEU A 301 3.72 15.40 2.11
N GLY A 302 2.85 14.47 1.77
CA GLY A 302 2.30 13.51 2.73
C GLY A 302 2.80 12.11 2.48
N SER A 303 2.70 11.28 3.49
CA SER A 303 3.09 9.87 3.43
C SER A 303 2.07 9.02 4.17
N VAL A 304 1.98 7.74 3.81
CA VAL A 304 1.13 6.78 4.54
C VAL A 304 1.50 6.73 6.03
N MET A 305 2.76 7.02 6.39
CA MET A 305 3.21 7.07 7.78
C MET A 305 2.51 8.17 8.59
N ASP A 306 2.06 9.22 7.91
CA ASP A 306 1.39 10.35 8.55
C ASP A 306 0.03 9.96 9.13
N LEU A 307 -0.57 8.88 8.61
CA LEU A 307 -1.84 8.37 9.13
C LEU A 307 -1.71 7.88 10.57
N PHE A 308 -0.55 7.31 10.93
CA PHE A 308 -0.23 6.92 12.31
C PHE A 308 -0.23 8.16 13.23
N THR A 309 0.58 9.16 12.90
CA THR A 309 0.76 10.34 13.73
C THR A 309 -0.54 11.17 13.83
N THR A 310 -1.22 11.31 12.67
CA THR A 310 -2.52 12.02 12.64
C THR A 310 -3.58 11.27 13.44
N GLY A 311 -3.59 9.93 13.36
CA GLY A 311 -4.52 9.10 14.13
C GLY A 311 -4.33 9.27 15.63
N LEU A 312 -3.07 9.29 16.10
CA LEU A 312 -2.74 9.55 17.50
C LEU A 312 -3.19 10.95 17.92
N SER A 313 -2.86 11.97 17.12
CA SER A 313 -3.24 13.35 17.39
C SER A 313 -4.76 13.50 17.51
N LEU A 314 -5.53 12.82 16.67
CA LEU A 314 -7.00 12.80 16.74
C LEU A 314 -7.53 12.17 18.04
N ALA A 315 -6.79 11.22 18.58
CA ALA A 315 -7.12 10.55 19.85
C ALA A 315 -6.60 11.32 21.07
N GLY A 316 -5.89 12.43 20.85
CA GLY A 316 -5.28 13.21 21.94
C GLY A 316 -4.01 12.54 22.49
N LEU A 317 -3.36 11.70 21.71
CA LEU A 317 -2.16 10.97 22.10
C LEU A 317 -0.93 11.54 21.41
N ALA A 318 0.21 11.45 22.09
CA ALA A 318 1.51 11.76 21.48
C ALA A 318 2.12 10.49 20.86
N PRO A 319 2.92 10.62 19.81
CA PRO A 319 3.70 9.48 19.32
C PRO A 319 4.69 8.98 20.38
N PRO A 320 5.07 7.68 20.33
CA PRO A 320 6.11 7.16 21.22
C PRO A 320 7.40 7.98 21.13
N SER A 321 8.03 8.25 22.28
CA SER A 321 9.25 9.05 22.36
C SER A 321 10.53 8.20 22.38
N ASP A 322 10.38 6.88 22.53
CA ASP A 322 11.51 5.93 22.62
C ASP A 322 12.07 5.52 21.26
N ARG A 323 11.41 5.94 20.19
CA ARG A 323 11.77 5.53 18.82
C ARG A 323 11.51 6.66 17.83
N ALA A 324 12.25 6.64 16.70
CA ALA A 324 12.04 7.63 15.65
C ALA A 324 10.72 7.35 14.91
N ILE A 325 9.86 8.35 14.86
CA ILE A 325 8.61 8.33 14.08
C ILE A 325 8.83 9.22 12.85
N ASP A 326 8.62 8.67 11.67
CA ASP A 326 8.81 9.40 10.41
C ASP A 326 7.52 10.09 9.95
N GLY A 327 6.39 9.72 10.51
CA GLY A 327 5.08 10.29 10.17
C GLY A 327 4.85 11.68 10.75
N LEU A 328 4.19 12.53 9.96
CA LEU A 328 3.85 13.90 10.30
C LEU A 328 2.36 13.97 10.70
N ASP A 329 2.02 14.82 11.69
CA ASP A 329 0.61 15.12 11.97
C ASP A 329 0.06 16.03 10.87
N LEU A 330 -0.95 15.56 10.14
CA LEU A 330 -1.57 16.29 9.05
C LEU A 330 -2.69 17.23 9.47
N LEU A 331 -3.09 17.25 10.77
CA LEU A 331 -4.18 18.12 11.21
C LEU A 331 -3.91 19.60 10.96
N PRO A 332 -2.68 20.14 11.17
CA PRO A 332 -2.41 21.54 10.81
C PRO A 332 -2.66 21.82 9.32
N ALA A 333 -2.31 20.87 8.45
CA ALA A 333 -2.50 21.06 7.01
C ALA A 333 -3.99 21.01 6.62
N VAL A 334 -4.75 20.03 7.16
CA VAL A 334 -6.15 19.85 6.74
C VAL A 334 -7.11 20.84 7.42
N LEU A 335 -6.80 21.30 8.64
CA LEU A 335 -7.71 22.19 9.38
C LEU A 335 -7.38 23.67 9.20
N ARG A 336 -6.12 24.01 8.88
CA ARG A 336 -5.64 25.40 8.88
C ARG A 336 -4.80 25.75 7.64
N GLY A 337 -4.59 24.81 6.73
CA GLY A 337 -3.76 25.05 5.54
C GLY A 337 -2.27 25.27 5.82
N ARG A 338 -1.80 24.89 7.03
CA ARG A 338 -0.39 25.10 7.42
C ARG A 338 0.47 23.94 6.95
N LEU A 339 1.37 24.22 6.04
CA LEU A 339 2.27 23.21 5.48
C LEU A 339 3.54 23.09 6.32
N THR A 340 4.12 21.92 6.35
CA THR A 340 5.38 21.61 7.02
C THR A 340 6.35 21.04 5.99
N ASP A 341 7.51 21.64 5.88
CA ASP A 341 8.55 21.16 4.99
C ASP A 341 9.12 19.85 5.53
N ARG A 342 9.27 18.88 4.65
CA ARG A 342 9.82 17.59 5.01
C ARG A 342 10.38 16.89 3.77
N PRO A 343 11.39 16.01 3.93
CA PRO A 343 11.77 15.11 2.86
C PRO A 343 10.89 13.85 2.84
N ILE A 344 10.79 13.20 1.69
CA ILE A 344 10.26 11.83 1.58
C ILE A 344 11.41 10.95 1.05
N PHE A 345 11.78 9.93 1.79
CA PHE A 345 12.85 8.99 1.44
C PHE A 345 12.25 7.70 0.86
N TYR A 346 12.83 7.23 -0.24
CA TYR A 346 12.36 6.03 -0.93
C TYR A 346 13.43 4.95 -0.91
N TYR A 347 13.09 3.81 -0.33
CA TYR A 347 14.00 2.69 -0.15
C TYR A 347 13.58 1.48 -0.98
N ARG A 348 14.58 0.73 -1.46
CA ARG A 348 14.39 -0.62 -1.98
C ARG A 348 15.31 -1.53 -1.15
N GLY A 349 14.70 -2.39 -0.32
CA GLY A 349 15.47 -3.10 0.70
C GLY A 349 16.16 -2.11 1.64
N ASP A 350 17.47 -2.26 1.77
CA ASP A 350 18.31 -1.37 2.58
C ASP A 350 18.94 -0.23 1.77
N THR A 351 18.64 -0.14 0.49
CA THR A 351 19.25 0.85 -0.41
C THR A 351 18.35 2.08 -0.55
N LEU A 352 18.90 3.26 -0.27
CA LEU A 352 18.21 4.52 -0.52
C LEU A 352 18.22 4.79 -2.03
N MET A 353 17.04 4.74 -2.63
CA MET A 353 16.87 4.89 -4.08
C MET A 353 16.70 6.34 -4.48
N ALA A 354 15.91 7.10 -3.69
CA ALA A 354 15.56 8.47 -4.07
C ALA A 354 15.12 9.26 -2.84
N VAL A 355 15.08 10.59 -3.01
CA VAL A 355 14.51 11.51 -2.01
C VAL A 355 13.74 12.62 -2.71
N THR A 356 12.58 12.98 -2.17
CA THR A 356 11.85 14.20 -2.58
C THR A 356 12.04 15.26 -1.49
N LEU A 357 12.41 16.47 -1.91
CA LEU A 357 12.54 17.63 -1.03
C LEU A 357 11.93 18.84 -1.76
N GLY A 358 10.86 19.39 -1.20
CA GLY A 358 10.12 20.47 -1.88
C GLY A 358 9.58 19.99 -3.22
N GLN A 359 9.97 20.66 -4.28
CA GLN A 359 9.55 20.31 -5.65
C GLN A 359 10.58 19.45 -6.40
N TYR A 360 11.68 19.09 -5.75
CA TYR A 360 12.75 18.33 -6.40
C TYR A 360 12.79 16.90 -5.90
N LYS A 361 13.01 15.99 -6.85
CA LYS A 361 13.22 14.58 -6.53
C LYS A 361 14.55 14.14 -7.14
N ALA A 362 15.41 13.58 -6.30
CA ALA A 362 16.73 13.07 -6.70
C ALA A 362 16.74 11.54 -6.62
N HIS A 363 17.12 10.91 -7.72
CA HIS A 363 17.32 9.45 -7.77
C HIS A 363 18.80 9.15 -7.66
N PHE A 364 19.15 8.31 -6.68
CA PHE A 364 20.52 7.77 -6.49
C PHE A 364 20.67 6.43 -7.21
N TRP A 365 19.56 5.78 -7.48
CA TRP A 365 19.44 4.55 -8.25
C TRP A 365 18.16 4.60 -9.07
N THR A 366 18.24 4.18 -10.31
CA THR A 366 17.07 3.98 -11.16
C THR A 366 16.94 2.48 -11.40
N TRP A 367 15.94 1.88 -10.78
CA TRP A 367 15.77 0.43 -10.81
C TRP A 367 14.29 0.13 -10.97
N THR A 368 13.96 -0.53 -12.05
CA THR A 368 12.59 -0.97 -12.29
C THR A 368 12.53 -2.49 -12.24
N ASN A 369 12.96 -3.14 -13.31
CA ASN A 369 12.94 -4.60 -13.42
C ASN A 369 14.36 -5.13 -13.40
N SER A 370 14.55 -6.31 -12.83
CA SER A 370 15.73 -7.11 -13.12
C SER A 370 15.62 -7.67 -14.54
N TRP A 371 16.76 -8.03 -15.13
CA TRP A 371 16.77 -8.70 -16.44
C TRP A 371 15.94 -9.98 -16.43
N GLU A 372 15.92 -10.68 -15.30
CA GLU A 372 15.17 -11.91 -15.13
C GLU A 372 13.66 -11.66 -15.23
N GLU A 373 13.17 -10.64 -14.50
CA GLU A 373 11.76 -10.24 -14.55
C GLU A 373 11.38 -9.81 -15.98
N PHE A 374 12.24 -9.04 -16.62
CA PHE A 374 12.00 -8.56 -17.98
C PHE A 374 11.88 -9.72 -18.96
N ARG A 375 12.79 -10.70 -18.88
CA ARG A 375 12.72 -11.92 -19.73
C ARG A 375 11.45 -12.73 -19.45
N GLN A 376 10.92 -12.68 -18.25
CA GLN A 376 9.67 -13.33 -17.89
C GLN A 376 8.44 -12.54 -18.34
N GLY A 377 8.63 -11.41 -19.00
CA GLY A 377 7.54 -10.56 -19.49
C GLY A 377 6.94 -9.65 -18.44
N VAL A 378 7.64 -9.42 -17.32
CA VAL A 378 7.20 -8.48 -16.29
C VAL A 378 7.88 -7.14 -16.57
N ASP A 379 7.08 -6.11 -16.78
CA ASP A 379 7.59 -4.76 -17.05
C ASP A 379 6.79 -3.76 -16.20
N PHE A 380 7.49 -3.09 -15.29
CA PHE A 380 6.89 -2.09 -14.39
C PHE A 380 6.88 -0.69 -15.00
N CYS A 381 7.45 -0.53 -16.21
CA CYS A 381 7.44 0.71 -16.98
C CYS A 381 7.02 0.43 -18.43
N PRO A 382 5.86 -0.19 -18.67
CA PRO A 382 5.51 -0.68 -20.00
C PRO A 382 5.44 0.47 -21.03
N GLY A 383 6.24 0.35 -22.09
CA GLY A 383 6.28 1.34 -23.16
C GLY A 383 6.87 2.69 -22.76
N GLN A 384 7.50 2.80 -21.60
CA GLN A 384 8.00 4.07 -21.09
C GLN A 384 9.53 4.07 -21.00
N ASN A 385 10.18 3.86 -22.13
CA ASN A 385 11.63 3.99 -22.23
C ASN A 385 11.94 5.46 -22.53
N VAL A 386 12.45 6.17 -21.52
CA VAL A 386 12.71 7.61 -21.61
C VAL A 386 14.22 7.83 -21.75
N SER A 387 14.61 8.58 -22.80
CA SER A 387 16.02 8.87 -23.05
C SER A 387 16.64 9.64 -21.88
N GLY A 388 17.78 9.18 -21.41
CA GLY A 388 18.49 9.79 -20.27
C GLY A 388 17.92 9.42 -18.91
N VAL A 389 16.85 8.62 -18.88
CA VAL A 389 16.29 8.09 -17.63
C VAL A 389 16.28 6.56 -17.74
N THR A 390 17.06 5.90 -16.91
CA THR A 390 17.29 4.45 -17.01
C THR A 390 16.14 3.67 -16.35
N THR A 391 14.98 3.65 -17.03
CA THR A 391 13.78 2.98 -16.49
C THR A 391 13.85 1.45 -16.57
N HIS A 392 14.71 0.91 -17.43
CA HIS A 392 14.79 -0.54 -17.67
C HIS A 392 16.16 -1.14 -17.36
N THR A 393 17.02 -0.38 -16.69
CA THR A 393 18.34 -0.85 -16.27
C THR A 393 18.61 -0.44 -14.82
N GLN A 394 19.38 -1.28 -14.12
CA GLN A 394 19.86 -0.96 -12.78
C GLN A 394 21.07 -0.05 -12.92
N GLU A 395 20.93 1.19 -12.56
CA GLU A 395 22.01 2.16 -12.72
C GLU A 395 22.17 3.02 -11.48
N GLU A 396 23.43 3.19 -11.09
CA GLU A 396 23.84 3.99 -9.95
C GLU A 396 24.09 5.43 -10.35
N HIS A 397 23.48 6.36 -9.61
CA HIS A 397 23.65 7.80 -9.79
C HIS A 397 24.09 8.46 -8.47
N THR A 398 24.80 7.75 -7.59
CA THR A 398 25.14 8.27 -6.26
C THR A 398 26.10 9.47 -6.31
N LYS A 399 26.93 9.56 -7.33
CA LYS A 399 27.87 10.70 -7.50
C LYS A 399 27.18 11.91 -8.10
N LEU A 400 26.31 11.68 -9.07
CA LEU A 400 25.53 12.72 -9.77
C LEU A 400 24.08 12.24 -9.88
N PRO A 401 23.26 12.48 -8.85
CA PRO A 401 21.87 12.03 -8.87
C PRO A 401 21.09 12.59 -10.06
N LEU A 402 20.17 11.80 -10.61
CA LEU A 402 19.21 12.35 -11.57
C LEU A 402 18.19 13.17 -10.78
N ILE A 403 18.15 14.48 -11.01
CA ILE A 403 17.24 15.37 -10.31
C ILE A 403 16.14 15.86 -11.27
N PHE A 404 14.89 15.75 -10.81
CA PHE A 404 13.71 16.18 -11.53
C PHE A 404 12.99 17.27 -10.75
N HIS A 405 12.42 18.26 -11.47
CA HIS A 405 11.53 19.25 -10.86
C HIS A 405 10.08 18.79 -11.05
N LEU A 406 9.49 18.18 -10.04
CA LEU A 406 8.18 17.50 -10.15
C LEU A 406 7.03 18.45 -10.50
N GLY A 407 7.15 19.76 -10.22
CA GLY A 407 6.12 20.72 -10.57
C GLY A 407 6.05 21.01 -12.07
N ARG A 408 7.18 20.89 -12.78
CA ARG A 408 7.23 21.10 -14.24
C ARG A 408 7.29 19.79 -15.00
N ASP A 409 7.81 18.75 -14.36
CA ASP A 409 8.03 17.44 -14.95
C ASP A 409 7.53 16.35 -14.00
N PRO A 410 6.21 16.27 -13.78
CA PRO A 410 5.67 15.25 -12.89
C PRO A 410 5.88 13.82 -13.40
N GLY A 411 6.15 13.68 -14.70
CA GLY A 411 6.41 12.40 -15.34
C GLY A 411 7.87 11.95 -15.29
N GLU A 412 8.76 12.73 -14.66
CA GLU A 412 10.19 12.37 -14.50
C GLU A 412 10.85 12.02 -15.84
N ARG A 413 10.60 12.84 -16.88
CA ARG A 413 11.08 12.58 -18.24
C ARG A 413 12.29 13.44 -18.62
N TYR A 414 12.50 14.55 -17.91
CA TYR A 414 13.47 15.58 -18.26
C TYR A 414 14.35 15.92 -17.05
N PRO A 415 15.38 15.08 -16.77
CA PRO A 415 16.28 15.38 -15.65
C PRO A 415 16.99 16.71 -15.87
N LEU A 416 17.22 17.44 -14.79
CA LEU A 416 17.95 18.71 -14.85
C LEU A 416 19.37 18.45 -15.36
N SER A 417 19.85 19.35 -16.20
CA SER A 417 21.24 19.28 -16.69
C SER A 417 22.22 19.44 -15.53
N PHE A 418 23.18 18.54 -15.43
CA PHE A 418 24.21 18.56 -14.39
C PHE A 418 24.99 19.90 -14.34
N ALA A 419 25.05 20.61 -15.47
CA ALA A 419 25.75 21.88 -15.57
C ALA A 419 24.87 23.08 -15.20
N SER A 420 23.58 22.88 -14.95
CA SER A 420 22.68 24.01 -14.67
C SER A 420 22.81 24.48 -13.23
N THR A 421 22.61 25.78 -13.03
CA THR A 421 22.56 26.38 -11.69
C THR A 421 21.45 25.74 -10.85
N GLU A 422 20.30 25.49 -11.46
CA GLU A 422 19.16 24.86 -10.78
C GLU A 422 19.51 23.47 -10.24
N TYR A 423 20.25 22.66 -11.03
CA TYR A 423 20.70 21.35 -10.57
C TYR A 423 21.61 21.48 -9.33
N LEU A 424 22.58 22.40 -9.42
CA LEU A 424 23.55 22.61 -8.33
C LEU A 424 22.86 23.11 -7.05
N ASP A 425 21.87 23.99 -7.19
CA ASP A 425 21.13 24.53 -6.04
C ASP A 425 20.24 23.42 -5.40
N ALA A 426 19.56 22.61 -6.22
CA ALA A 426 18.78 21.48 -5.73
C ALA A 426 19.69 20.47 -5.00
N LEU A 427 20.85 20.16 -5.59
CA LEU A 427 21.80 19.22 -4.99
C LEU A 427 22.34 19.74 -3.64
N ARG A 428 22.64 21.05 -3.55
CA ARG A 428 23.09 21.69 -2.30
C ARG A 428 22.02 21.57 -1.20
N GLY A 429 20.76 21.66 -1.55
CA GLY A 429 19.68 21.50 -0.58
C GLY A 429 19.48 20.04 -0.16
N ILE A 430 19.57 19.12 -1.10
CA ILE A 430 19.27 17.70 -0.89
C ILE A 430 20.41 17.00 -0.11
N THR A 431 21.66 17.31 -0.44
CA THR A 431 22.82 16.58 0.10
C THR A 431 22.85 16.56 1.63
N PRO A 432 22.74 17.70 2.34
CA PRO A 432 22.79 17.66 3.81
C PRO A 432 21.60 16.91 4.42
N VAL A 433 20.43 16.96 3.79
CA VAL A 433 19.23 16.24 4.26
C VAL A 433 19.47 14.72 4.19
N VAL A 434 20.03 14.25 3.08
CA VAL A 434 20.36 12.83 2.92
C VAL A 434 21.45 12.39 3.91
N GLN A 435 22.51 13.18 4.06
CA GLN A 435 23.60 12.88 4.99
C GLN A 435 23.09 12.82 6.43
N GLN A 436 22.24 13.77 6.83
CA GLN A 436 21.66 13.78 8.16
C GLN A 436 20.78 12.56 8.39
N HIS A 437 19.95 12.21 7.40
CA HIS A 437 19.09 11.04 7.45
C HIS A 437 19.92 9.76 7.62
N GLN A 438 20.94 9.58 6.79
CA GLN A 438 21.80 8.38 6.83
C GLN A 438 22.55 8.28 8.17
N LYS A 439 23.03 9.41 8.70
CA LYS A 439 23.73 9.46 10.00
C LYS A 439 22.80 9.11 11.17
N ALA A 440 21.54 9.53 11.10
CA ALA A 440 20.55 9.33 12.17
C ALA A 440 19.77 8.01 12.01
N LEU A 441 19.95 7.29 10.90
CA LEU A 441 19.19 6.10 10.62
C LEU A 441 19.65 4.94 11.52
N VAL A 442 18.70 4.37 12.26
CA VAL A 442 18.91 3.12 12.98
C VAL A 442 18.01 2.08 12.30
N PRO A 443 18.59 1.16 11.53
CA PRO A 443 17.79 0.12 10.87
C PRO A 443 17.24 -0.89 11.88
N GLY A 444 16.02 -1.35 11.66
CA GLY A 444 15.47 -2.49 12.38
C GLY A 444 16.03 -3.81 11.84
N GLN A 445 15.76 -4.91 12.52
CA GLN A 445 16.17 -6.25 12.05
C GLN A 445 15.38 -6.62 10.80
N PRO A 446 16.02 -6.97 9.68
CA PRO A 446 15.29 -7.28 8.45
C PRO A 446 14.48 -8.56 8.60
N GLN A 447 13.18 -8.47 8.41
CA GLN A 447 12.24 -9.58 8.58
C GLN A 447 11.99 -10.37 7.29
N LEU A 448 12.44 -9.86 6.16
CA LEU A 448 12.06 -10.42 4.85
C LEU A 448 13.20 -11.17 4.15
N ASN A 449 14.25 -11.53 4.89
CA ASN A 449 15.42 -12.25 4.34
C ASN A 449 15.22 -13.76 4.30
N VAL A 450 14.44 -14.30 5.21
CA VAL A 450 14.31 -15.75 5.45
C VAL A 450 12.93 -16.20 5.02
N CYS A 451 12.84 -17.27 4.27
CA CYS A 451 11.57 -17.80 3.82
C CYS A 451 11.34 -19.25 4.28
N ASN A 452 10.07 -19.63 4.22
CA ASN A 452 9.63 -20.95 4.66
C ASN A 452 8.35 -21.34 3.90
N GLN A 453 8.45 -22.33 3.06
CA GLN A 453 7.31 -22.83 2.27
C GLN A 453 6.18 -23.36 3.15
N ALA A 454 6.49 -23.73 4.39
CA ALA A 454 5.48 -24.19 5.34
C ALA A 454 4.46 -23.10 5.72
N VAL A 455 4.81 -21.83 5.55
CA VAL A 455 3.89 -20.73 5.88
C VAL A 455 2.58 -20.86 5.10
N MET A 456 2.66 -21.28 3.84
CA MET A 456 1.47 -21.47 3.01
C MET A 456 0.60 -22.64 3.46
N ASN A 457 1.23 -23.65 4.03
CA ASN A 457 0.57 -24.94 4.29
C ASN A 457 0.21 -25.12 5.75
N TRP A 458 0.23 -24.05 6.54
CA TRP A 458 -0.11 -24.15 7.95
C TRP A 458 -1.57 -24.57 8.16
N ALA A 459 -1.84 -25.10 9.32
CA ALA A 459 -3.18 -25.49 9.75
C ALA A 459 -3.75 -24.36 10.61
N PRO A 460 -4.37 -23.34 10.01
CA PRO A 460 -4.90 -22.22 10.82
C PRO A 460 -6.04 -22.71 11.72
N PRO A 461 -6.20 -22.15 12.92
CA PRO A 461 -7.33 -22.51 13.79
C PRO A 461 -8.65 -22.40 13.04
N GLY A 462 -9.54 -23.37 13.23
CA GLY A 462 -10.82 -23.43 12.52
C GLY A 462 -10.80 -24.28 11.26
N CYS A 463 -9.62 -24.64 10.75
CA CYS A 463 -9.52 -25.42 9.51
C CYS A 463 -10.20 -26.79 9.63
N GLU A 464 -10.21 -27.37 10.84
CA GLU A 464 -10.84 -28.66 11.11
C GLU A 464 -12.35 -28.63 10.86
N LYS A 465 -12.97 -27.47 11.04
CA LYS A 465 -14.42 -27.30 10.78
C LYS A 465 -14.75 -27.36 9.29
N LEU A 466 -13.75 -27.05 8.46
CA LEU A 466 -13.88 -27.04 7.00
C LEU A 466 -13.22 -28.26 6.35
N GLY A 467 -12.61 -29.17 7.15
CA GLY A 467 -11.90 -30.34 6.64
C GLY A 467 -10.70 -29.96 5.78
N LYS A 468 -10.06 -28.84 6.07
CA LYS A 468 -9.02 -28.27 5.20
C LYS A 468 -7.70 -28.02 5.93
N CYS A 469 -7.42 -28.82 6.94
CA CYS A 469 -6.16 -28.74 7.66
C CYS A 469 -5.09 -29.52 6.90
N LEU A 470 -4.02 -28.84 6.55
CA LEU A 470 -2.84 -29.47 5.96
C LEU A 470 -1.70 -29.40 6.97
N THR A 471 -0.97 -30.49 7.10
CA THR A 471 0.21 -30.51 7.97
C THR A 471 1.29 -29.62 7.35
N PRO A 472 1.76 -28.59 8.05
CA PRO A 472 2.84 -27.75 7.52
C PRO A 472 4.12 -28.58 7.32
N PRO A 473 4.77 -28.47 6.16
CA PRO A 473 6.06 -29.12 5.98
C PRO A 473 7.14 -28.47 6.83
N GLU A 474 8.23 -29.17 7.03
CA GLU A 474 9.39 -28.60 7.72
C GLU A 474 9.90 -27.38 6.98
N SER A 475 10.21 -26.31 7.73
CA SER A 475 10.71 -25.11 7.13
C SER A 475 12.16 -25.26 6.68
N ILE A 476 12.43 -24.73 5.50
CA ILE A 476 13.76 -24.74 4.88
C ILE A 476 14.10 -23.28 4.50
N PRO A 477 14.60 -22.52 5.47
CA PRO A 477 14.76 -21.07 5.28
C PRO A 477 15.62 -20.66 4.08
N GLU A 478 16.64 -21.46 3.75
CA GLU A 478 17.59 -21.15 2.68
C GLU A 478 17.02 -21.38 1.28
N LYS A 479 15.82 -21.91 1.17
CA LYS A 479 15.25 -22.29 -0.14
C LYS A 479 14.41 -21.21 -0.81
N CYS A 480 14.35 -20.02 -0.26
CA CYS A 480 13.64 -18.93 -0.92
C CYS A 480 14.54 -18.27 -1.97
N PHE A 481 14.30 -18.57 -3.21
CA PHE A 481 14.98 -17.91 -4.31
C PHE A 481 14.08 -16.79 -4.84
N TRP A 482 14.54 -15.57 -4.66
CA TRP A 482 13.89 -14.43 -5.26
C TRP A 482 14.34 -14.33 -6.71
N PRO A 483 13.43 -14.21 -7.67
CA PRO A 483 13.83 -13.94 -9.04
C PRO A 483 14.57 -12.61 -9.11
N HIS A 484 15.65 -12.57 -9.83
CA HIS A 484 16.53 -11.41 -9.92
C HIS A 484 16.28 -10.61 -11.19
#